data_f5aced5919b18e27f267f4f668245195
#
_entry.id   f5aced5919b18e27f267f4f668245195
#
_cell.length_a   1.000
_cell.length_b   1.000
_cell.length_c   1.000
_cell.angle_alpha   90.00
_cell.angle_beta   90.00
_cell.angle_gamma   90.00
#
_symmetry.space_group_name_H-M   'P 1'
#
loop_
_entity.id
_entity.type
_entity.pdbx_description
1 polymer ?
#
loop_
_entity_poly.entity_id
_entity_poly.type
_entity_poly.pdbx_seq_one_letter_code
_entity_poly.pdbx_strand_id
1 'polypeptide(L)'
;MEAYIESQNVDMVDDEELLARIRQVLDELPEKCREVCLLRFVEGCKYAEIAARLDMNENTVKAQLHRGMERLKQAFATYDYVLVLCALGRIFIDR
;
A
#
# COMPACT_ATOMS: atom_id res chain seq x y z
N MET A 1 -0.38 -18.86 23.39
CA MET A 1 -0.84 -18.39 23.21
C MET A 1 -0.74 -17.06 23.19
N GLU A 2 0.13 -16.56 23.38
CA GLU A 2 0.29 -15.26 23.35
C GLU A 2 0.40 -14.72 22.04
N ALA A 3 0.93 -15.41 21.13
CA ALA A 3 0.91 -14.95 19.80
C ALA A 3 -0.49 -14.70 19.38
N TYR A 4 -1.36 -15.49 19.97
CA TYR A 4 -2.69 -15.30 19.67
C TYR A 4 -3.19 -13.99 20.18
N ILE A 5 -2.64 -13.52 21.23
CA ILE A 5 -2.99 -12.26 21.72
C ILE A 5 -2.69 -11.20 20.74
N GLU A 6 -1.61 -11.34 20.01
CA GLU A 6 -1.33 -10.38 19.04
C GLU A 6 -2.34 -10.37 17.97
N SER A 7 -2.87 -11.50 17.61
CA SER A 7 -3.94 -11.51 16.65
C SER A 7 -5.10 -10.72 17.16
N GLN A 8 -5.34 -10.79 18.44
CA GLN A 8 -6.41 -10.03 18.97
C GLN A 8 -6.14 -8.55 18.87
N ASN A 9 -4.91 -8.16 19.04
CA ASN A 9 -4.59 -6.77 18.89
C ASN A 9 -4.89 -6.31 17.50
N VAL A 10 -4.60 -7.14 16.54
CA VAL A 10 -4.91 -6.80 15.17
C VAL A 10 -6.40 -6.65 14.99
N ASP A 11 -7.15 -7.56 15.61
CA ASP A 11 -8.59 -7.45 15.51
C ASP A 11 -9.12 -6.20 16.14
N MET A 12 -8.44 -5.71 17.15
CA MET A 12 -8.91 -4.53 17.81
C MET A 12 -8.63 -3.29 17.03
N VAL A 13 -7.71 -3.35 16.07
CA VAL A 13 -7.51 -2.23 15.20
C VAL A 13 -8.72 -2.16 14.29
N ASP A 14 -9.36 -1.02 14.26
CA ASP A 14 -10.53 -0.84 13.43
C ASP A 14 -10.10 -0.90 11.98
N ASP A 15 -10.55 -1.92 11.27
CA ASP A 15 -10.18 -2.07 9.87
C ASP A 15 -10.59 -0.85 9.07
N GLU A 16 -11.76 -0.29 9.36
CA GLU A 16 -12.19 0.87 8.62
C GLU A 16 -11.30 2.05 8.88
N GLU A 17 -10.85 2.19 10.10
CA GLU A 17 -9.95 3.28 10.40
C GLU A 17 -8.61 3.10 9.70
N LEU A 18 -8.09 1.87 9.70
CA LEU A 18 -6.85 1.59 9.03
C LEU A 18 -6.98 1.85 7.53
N LEU A 19 -8.06 1.39 6.93
CA LEU A 19 -8.29 1.60 5.51
C LEU A 19 -8.41 3.07 5.18
N ALA A 20 -9.07 3.83 6.03
CA ALA A 20 -9.22 5.26 5.81
C ALA A 20 -7.88 5.94 5.85
N ARG A 21 -7.01 5.53 6.77
CA ARG A 21 -5.68 6.12 6.85
C ARG A 21 -4.83 5.78 5.64
N ILE A 22 -4.96 4.54 5.15
CA ILE A 22 -4.22 4.14 3.96
C ILE A 22 -4.66 5.00 2.79
N ARG A 23 -5.96 5.19 2.63
CA ARG A 23 -6.45 6.03 1.55
C ARG A 23 -5.96 7.45 1.67
N GLN A 24 -5.92 7.96 2.89
CA GLN A 24 -5.44 9.31 3.11
C GLN A 24 -3.97 9.44 2.70
N VAL A 25 -3.15 8.46 3.06
CA VAL A 25 -1.74 8.50 2.70
C VAL A 25 -1.58 8.43 1.18
N LEU A 26 -2.36 7.56 0.55
CA LEU A 26 -2.29 7.44 -0.90
C LEU A 26 -2.70 8.73 -1.58
N ASP A 27 -3.71 9.40 -1.03
CA ASP A 27 -4.15 10.66 -1.61
C ASP A 27 -3.10 11.74 -1.48
N GLU A 28 -2.24 11.65 -0.48
CA GLU A 28 -1.17 12.62 -0.29
C GLU A 28 -0.01 12.40 -1.23
N LEU A 29 0.07 11.24 -1.87
CA LEU A 29 1.15 10.97 -2.79
C LEU A 29 0.96 11.75 -4.09
N PRO A 30 2.06 12.12 -4.75
CA PRO A 30 1.93 12.70 -6.07
C PRO A 30 1.20 11.73 -6.99
N GLU A 31 0.55 12.27 -7.99
CA GLU A 31 -0.32 11.47 -8.83
C GLU A 31 0.38 10.25 -9.45
N LYS A 32 1.56 10.46 -10.01
CA LYS A 32 2.26 9.34 -10.64
C LYS A 32 2.70 8.31 -9.64
N CYS A 33 3.12 8.75 -8.47
CA CYS A 33 3.53 7.83 -7.42
C CYS A 33 2.34 6.98 -6.97
N ARG A 34 1.19 7.62 -6.81
CA ARG A 34 -0.02 6.91 -6.40
C ARG A 34 -0.42 5.90 -7.45
N GLU A 35 -0.37 6.28 -8.73
CA GLU A 35 -0.74 5.37 -9.79
C GLU A 35 0.17 4.16 -9.84
N VAL A 36 1.46 4.36 -9.67
CA VAL A 36 2.41 3.26 -9.68
C VAL A 36 2.09 2.30 -8.55
N CYS A 37 1.84 2.83 -7.36
CA CYS A 37 1.54 1.99 -6.22
C CYS A 37 0.25 1.20 -6.42
N LEU A 38 -0.77 1.84 -6.96
CA LEU A 38 -2.04 1.16 -7.18
C LEU A 38 -1.88 0.05 -8.22
N LEU A 39 -1.19 0.33 -9.30
CA LEU A 39 -1.00 -0.69 -10.32
C LEU A 39 -0.22 -1.87 -9.79
N ARG A 40 0.78 -1.61 -8.96
CA ARG A 40 1.61 -2.68 -8.46
C ARG A 40 0.90 -3.50 -7.38
N PHE A 41 0.31 -2.82 -6.40
CA PHE A 41 -0.24 -3.53 -5.24
C PHE A 41 -1.63 -4.08 -5.49
N VAL A 42 -2.40 -3.39 -6.28
CA VAL A 42 -3.78 -3.78 -6.49
C VAL A 42 -3.94 -4.65 -7.70
N GLU A 43 -3.36 -4.23 -8.81
CA GLU A 43 -3.55 -4.97 -10.04
C GLU A 43 -2.42 -5.97 -10.30
N GLY A 44 -1.36 -5.92 -9.51
CA GLY A 44 -0.29 -6.88 -9.67
C GLY A 44 0.51 -6.73 -10.94
N CYS A 45 0.53 -5.52 -11.50
CA CYS A 45 1.25 -5.30 -12.75
C CYS A 45 2.74 -5.43 -12.56
N LYS A 46 3.42 -5.91 -13.58
CA LYS A 46 4.86 -5.95 -13.56
C LYS A 46 5.41 -4.57 -13.87
N TYR A 47 6.66 -4.35 -13.49
CA TYR A 47 7.26 -3.04 -13.69
C TYR A 47 7.20 -2.62 -15.16
N ALA A 48 7.45 -3.55 -16.07
CA ALA A 48 7.41 -3.20 -17.48
C ALA A 48 6.01 -2.78 -17.92
N GLU A 49 4.99 -3.43 -17.35
CA GLU A 49 3.61 -3.08 -17.68
C GLU A 49 3.26 -1.69 -17.16
N ILE A 50 3.69 -1.39 -15.95
CA ILE A 50 3.42 -0.09 -15.37
C ILE A 50 4.13 0.98 -16.20
N ALA A 51 5.37 0.71 -16.56
CA ALA A 51 6.15 1.67 -17.36
C ALA A 51 5.43 1.97 -18.67
N ALA A 52 4.90 0.94 -19.32
CA ALA A 52 4.22 1.14 -20.58
C ALA A 52 2.93 1.91 -20.39
N ARG A 53 2.18 1.59 -19.35
CA ARG A 53 0.90 2.25 -19.12
C ARG A 53 1.04 3.73 -18.78
N LEU A 54 2.06 4.05 -18.01
CA LEU A 54 2.24 5.42 -17.54
C LEU A 54 3.27 6.20 -18.34
N ASP A 55 3.79 5.58 -19.41
CA ASP A 55 4.74 6.25 -20.29
C ASP A 55 5.95 6.73 -19.51
N MET A 56 6.57 5.83 -18.77
CA MET A 56 7.79 6.13 -18.04
C MET A 56 8.67 4.90 -18.11
N ASN A 57 9.96 5.03 -17.76
CA ASN A 57 10.82 3.87 -17.82
C ASN A 57 10.75 3.09 -16.51
N GLU A 58 11.29 1.86 -16.53
CA GLU A 58 11.18 0.99 -15.38
C GLU A 58 11.91 1.53 -14.17
N ASN A 59 13.02 2.21 -14.37
CA ASN A 59 13.74 2.77 -13.23
C ASN A 59 12.90 3.82 -12.54
N THR A 60 12.16 4.60 -13.30
CA THR A 60 11.26 5.59 -12.74
C THR A 60 10.13 4.90 -11.97
N VAL A 61 9.62 3.79 -12.51
CA VAL A 61 8.58 3.04 -11.82
C VAL A 61 9.10 2.58 -10.47
N LYS A 62 10.31 2.02 -10.44
CA LYS A 62 10.88 1.54 -9.18
C LYS A 62 11.07 2.66 -8.19
N ALA A 63 11.54 3.82 -8.65
CA ALA A 63 11.76 4.95 -7.78
C ALA A 63 10.44 5.45 -7.20
N GLN A 64 9.40 5.54 -8.02
CA GLN A 64 8.12 6.00 -7.54
C GLN A 64 7.51 5.00 -6.56
N LEU A 65 7.67 3.72 -6.84
CA LEU A 65 7.16 2.69 -5.95
C LEU A 65 7.86 2.76 -4.61
N HIS A 66 9.19 2.92 -4.63
CA HIS A 66 9.94 3.01 -3.40
C HIS A 66 9.49 4.21 -2.57
N ARG A 67 9.26 5.34 -3.22
CA ARG A 67 8.82 6.53 -2.53
C ARG A 67 7.47 6.32 -1.87
N GLY A 68 6.55 5.68 -2.58
CA GLY A 68 5.24 5.41 -2.02
C GLY A 68 5.32 4.46 -0.84
N MET A 69 6.16 3.42 -0.94
CA MET A 69 6.30 2.48 0.15
C MET A 69 6.93 3.13 1.36
N GLU A 70 7.88 4.05 1.15
CA GLU A 70 8.47 4.74 2.29
C GLU A 70 7.44 5.59 3.01
N ARG A 71 6.58 6.26 2.24
CA ARG A 71 5.53 7.06 2.87
C ARG A 71 4.58 6.19 3.69
N LEU A 72 4.21 5.03 3.14
CA LEU A 72 3.35 4.12 3.87
C LEU A 72 4.03 3.61 5.13
N LYS A 73 5.32 3.28 5.05
CA LYS A 73 6.03 2.82 6.22
C LYS A 73 6.06 3.89 7.30
N GLN A 74 6.30 5.12 6.92
CA GLN A 74 6.34 6.20 7.90
C GLN A 74 4.99 6.42 8.55
N ALA A 75 3.94 6.36 7.75
CA ALA A 75 2.60 6.61 8.26
C ALA A 75 2.13 5.50 9.19
N PHE A 76 2.62 4.28 8.96
CA PHE A 76 2.17 3.14 9.74
C PHE A 76 3.31 2.49 10.50
N ALA A 77 4.18 3.31 11.07
CA ALA A 77 5.35 2.79 11.77
C ALA A 77 4.97 1.91 12.96
N THR A 78 3.79 2.13 13.52
CA THR A 78 3.35 1.34 14.67
C THR A 78 2.61 0.08 14.25
N TYR A 79 2.42 -0.13 12.94
CA TYR A 79 1.72 -1.30 12.46
C TYR A 79 2.69 -2.26 11.79
N ASP A 80 2.29 -3.52 11.73
CA ASP A 80 3.05 -4.49 10.97
C ASP A 80 2.92 -4.12 9.49
N TYR A 81 4.06 -4.02 8.82
CA TYR A 81 4.07 -3.63 7.43
C TYR A 81 3.30 -4.63 6.57
N VAL A 82 3.41 -5.91 6.90
CA VAL A 82 2.67 -6.93 6.16
C VAL A 82 1.18 -6.71 6.31
N LEU A 83 0.76 -6.31 7.50
CA LEU A 83 -0.64 -6.03 7.74
C LEU A 83 -1.13 -4.89 6.86
N VAL A 84 -0.32 -3.87 6.71
CA VAL A 84 -0.71 -2.73 5.88
C VAL A 84 -0.87 -3.17 4.43
N LEU A 85 0.04 -4.00 3.94
CA LEU A 85 -0.05 -4.48 2.57
C LEU A 85 -1.28 -5.35 2.37
N CYS A 86 -1.60 -6.17 3.36
CA CYS A 86 -2.79 -7.00 3.28
C CYS A 86 -4.04 -6.13 3.24
N ALA A 87 -4.05 -5.08 4.02
CA ALA A 87 -5.19 -4.19 4.03
C ALA A 87 -5.35 -3.47 2.69
N LEU A 88 -4.24 -3.10 2.08
CA LEU A 88 -4.30 -2.49 0.77
C LEU A 88 -4.97 -3.43 -0.22
N GLY A 89 -4.57 -4.70 -0.21
CA GLY A 89 -5.18 -5.65 -1.11
C GLY A 89 -6.66 -5.79 -0.84
N ARG A 90 -7.03 -5.77 0.44
CA ARG A 90 -8.42 -5.94 0.78
C ARG A 90 -9.28 -4.78 0.28
N ILE A 91 -8.77 -3.57 0.37
CA ILE A 91 -9.53 -2.43 -0.08
C ILE A 91 -9.95 -2.59 -1.53
N PHE A 92 -9.05 -3.13 -2.34
CA PHE A 92 -9.31 -3.16 -3.76
C PHE A 92 -9.92 -4.45 -4.24
N ILE A 93 -9.76 -5.52 -3.48
CA ILE A 93 -10.34 -6.78 -3.87
C ILE A 93 -11.81 -6.82 -3.51
N ASP A 94 -12.16 -6.21 -2.41
CA ASP A 94 -13.53 -6.26 -1.93
C ASP A 94 -14.48 -5.31 -2.60
N ARG A 95 -14.03 -4.43 -3.44
CA ARG A 95 -14.98 -3.51 -4.00
C ARG A 95 -15.89 -4.16 -5.05
#